data_1de905fe151b256db86063ae67345c3e
#
_entry.id   1de905fe151b256db86063ae67345c3e
#
_cell.length_a   1.000
_cell.length_b   1.000
_cell.length_c   1.000
_cell.angle_alpha   90.00
_cell.angle_beta   90.00
_cell.angle_gamma   90.00
#
_symmetry.space_group_name_H-M   'P 1'
#
loop_
_entity.id
_entity.type
_entity.pdbx_description
1 polymer ?
#
loop_
_entity_poly.entity_id
_entity_poly.type
_entity_poly.pdbx_seq_one_letter_code
_entity_poly.pdbx_strand_id
1 'polypeptide(L)'
;MPKNTPSSSDPSPQHYFSESPQAPSRRKEFAISGHVGELTLSTDAGVFSQYGLDKGTSVFLEVMAKHECAPIVPGSFLCDIGCGSGAIALTLATRYPDCTVYAVDTNERARSICKENAVRNNLGNIIVASPEEVDPSIRFASMWSNPPIRIGKSALHELLETWLARLANDGVAHLVVNKNLGADSLADWMSNLSYPTSRIASRNGFRVLEVTVDR
;
A
#
# COMPACT_ATOMS: atom_id res chain seq x y z
N MET A 1 -42.55 -31.06 15.49
CA MET A 1 -41.43 -30.33 16.06
C MET A 1 -40.42 -30.07 14.93
N PRO A 2 -40.26 -28.85 14.44
CA PRO A 2 -39.23 -28.54 13.46
C PRO A 2 -37.89 -28.25 14.15
N LYS A 3 -36.81 -28.81 13.61
CA LYS A 3 -35.44 -28.64 14.08
C LYS A 3 -34.93 -27.29 13.63
N ASN A 4 -34.58 -26.41 14.55
CA ASN A 4 -33.81 -25.19 14.31
C ASN A 4 -32.37 -25.55 13.96
N THR A 5 -31.96 -25.21 12.77
CA THR A 5 -30.56 -25.11 12.35
C THR A 5 -30.05 -23.71 12.66
N PRO A 6 -28.90 -23.52 13.33
CA PRO A 6 -28.30 -22.20 13.49
C PRO A 6 -27.63 -21.80 12.20
N SER A 7 -28.02 -20.64 11.66
CA SER A 7 -27.34 -19.99 10.54
C SER A 7 -26.00 -19.40 11.04
N SER A 8 -24.90 -19.98 10.59
CA SER A 8 -23.58 -19.39 10.71
C SER A 8 -23.47 -18.23 9.71
N SER A 9 -23.63 -17.01 10.19
CA SER A 9 -23.28 -15.82 9.42
C SER A 9 -21.78 -15.59 9.52
N ASP A 10 -21.02 -16.12 8.56
CA ASP A 10 -19.64 -15.68 8.31
C ASP A 10 -19.67 -14.21 7.88
N PRO A 11 -18.87 -13.32 8.50
CA PRO A 11 -18.81 -11.93 8.08
C PRO A 11 -18.14 -11.86 6.70
N SER A 12 -18.88 -11.35 5.73
CA SER A 12 -18.43 -11.19 4.35
C SER A 12 -17.16 -10.32 4.25
N PRO A 13 -16.29 -10.55 3.24
CA PRO A 13 -15.00 -9.85 3.05
C PRO A 13 -15.09 -8.35 2.75
N GLN A 14 -16.28 -7.79 2.58
CA GLN A 14 -16.51 -6.40 2.17
C GLN A 14 -16.16 -5.32 3.22
N HIS A 15 -15.90 -5.69 4.48
CA HIS A 15 -15.72 -4.70 5.55
C HIS A 15 -14.38 -3.93 5.54
N TYR A 16 -13.35 -4.40 4.82
CA TYR A 16 -12.02 -3.77 4.83
C TYR A 16 -11.85 -2.65 3.80
N PHE A 17 -12.70 -2.62 2.78
CA PHE A 17 -12.63 -1.67 1.65
C PHE A 17 -13.81 -0.70 1.62
N SER A 18 -14.58 -0.59 2.70
CA SER A 18 -15.64 0.40 2.83
C SER A 18 -15.07 1.73 3.35
N GLU A 19 -15.56 2.84 2.84
CA GLU A 19 -15.16 4.20 3.25
C GLU A 19 -15.29 4.42 4.76
N SER A 20 -16.27 3.82 5.41
CA SER A 20 -16.52 3.95 6.86
C SER A 20 -16.80 2.58 7.50
N PRO A 21 -15.78 1.88 8.02
CA PRO A 21 -15.98 0.61 8.68
C PRO A 21 -16.74 0.80 10.01
N GLN A 22 -17.84 0.06 10.18
CA GLN A 22 -18.67 0.08 11.40
C GLN A 22 -18.12 -0.78 12.55
N ALA A 23 -16.98 -1.43 12.37
CA ALA A 23 -16.37 -2.27 13.40
C ALA A 23 -15.98 -1.43 14.65
N PRO A 24 -16.26 -1.92 15.87
CA PRO A 24 -15.78 -1.26 17.10
C PRO A 24 -14.26 -1.14 17.09
N SER A 25 -13.73 0.00 17.53
CA SER A 25 -12.28 0.23 17.60
C SER A 25 -11.59 -0.78 18.53
N ARG A 26 -10.49 -1.35 18.06
CA ARG A 26 -9.59 -2.24 18.84
C ARG A 26 -8.16 -1.94 18.43
N ARG A 27 -7.64 -0.84 18.95
CA ARG A 27 -6.27 -0.38 18.62
C ARG A 27 -5.22 -1.35 19.13
N LYS A 28 -4.18 -1.55 18.34
CA LYS A 28 -2.96 -2.29 18.67
C LYS A 28 -1.75 -1.49 18.23
N GLU A 29 -0.68 -1.59 18.98
CA GLU A 29 0.61 -0.98 18.64
C GLU A 29 1.59 -2.07 18.23
N PHE A 30 2.48 -1.74 17.30
CA PHE A 30 3.58 -2.57 16.85
C PHE A 30 4.71 -1.70 16.34
N ALA A 31 5.92 -2.25 16.36
CA ALA A 31 7.08 -1.59 15.81
C ALA A 31 7.49 -2.24 14.49
N ILE A 32 8.04 -1.42 13.58
CA ILE A 32 8.71 -1.88 12.37
C ILE A 32 10.12 -1.33 12.34
N SER A 33 11.08 -2.17 11.94
CA SER A 33 12.43 -1.69 11.67
C SER A 33 12.43 -1.04 10.29
N GLY A 34 12.52 0.28 10.26
CA GLY A 34 12.65 1.05 9.02
C GLY A 34 14.09 1.08 8.52
N HIS A 35 14.31 1.71 7.38
CA HIS A 35 15.66 1.92 6.83
C HIS A 35 16.51 2.85 7.73
N VAL A 36 15.87 3.69 8.52
CA VAL A 36 16.46 4.73 9.36
C VAL A 36 16.00 4.63 10.83
N GLY A 37 15.88 3.42 11.37
CA GLY A 37 15.51 3.21 12.76
C GLY A 37 14.16 2.51 12.95
N GLU A 38 13.69 2.52 14.19
CA GLU A 38 12.43 1.91 14.58
C GLU A 38 11.28 2.91 14.44
N LEU A 39 10.19 2.47 13.81
CA LEU A 39 8.95 3.21 13.69
C LEU A 39 7.87 2.52 14.53
N THR A 40 7.18 3.29 15.37
CA THR A 40 6.05 2.80 16.18
C THR A 40 4.74 3.14 15.50
N LEU A 41 3.95 2.13 15.20
CA LEU A 41 2.66 2.27 14.53
C LEU A 41 1.52 1.74 15.40
N SER A 42 0.36 2.37 15.25
CA SER A 42 -0.93 1.83 15.68
C SER A 42 -1.69 1.30 14.48
N THR A 43 -2.53 0.30 14.72
CA THR A 43 -3.56 -0.15 13.79
C THR A 43 -4.88 -0.35 14.52
N ASP A 44 -6.00 -0.56 13.78
CA ASP A 44 -7.32 -0.73 14.39
C ASP A 44 -8.15 -1.77 13.63
N ALA A 45 -9.19 -2.26 14.28
CA ALA A 45 -10.21 -3.08 13.63
C ALA A 45 -10.87 -2.32 12.48
N GLY A 46 -11.06 -2.98 11.33
CA GLY A 46 -11.57 -2.33 10.11
C GLY A 46 -10.50 -1.64 9.26
N VAL A 47 -9.24 -1.66 9.69
CA VAL A 47 -8.08 -1.27 8.87
C VAL A 47 -7.33 -2.54 8.46
N PHE A 48 -6.80 -2.56 7.26
CA PHE A 48 -5.96 -3.67 6.80
C PHE A 48 -4.81 -3.90 7.79
N SER A 49 -4.55 -5.17 8.12
CA SER A 49 -3.50 -5.52 9.09
C SER A 49 -3.82 -5.22 10.57
N GLN A 50 -5.07 -5.40 10.97
CA GLN A 50 -5.55 -5.15 12.34
C GLN A 50 -4.79 -5.90 13.47
N TYR A 51 -3.94 -6.85 13.14
CA TYR A 51 -3.15 -7.65 14.12
C TYR A 51 -1.66 -7.28 14.17
N GLY A 52 -1.23 -6.26 13.42
CA GLY A 52 0.16 -5.85 13.26
C GLY A 52 0.55 -5.74 11.80
N LEU A 53 1.84 -5.82 11.48
CA LEU A 53 2.30 -5.71 10.09
C LEU A 53 1.84 -6.92 9.27
N ASP A 54 1.19 -6.69 8.13
CA ASP A 54 0.81 -7.73 7.18
C ASP A 54 2.04 -8.45 6.62
N LYS A 55 1.90 -9.75 6.35
CA LYS A 55 3.00 -10.57 5.83
C LYS A 55 3.55 -10.06 4.49
N GLY A 56 2.67 -9.61 3.59
CA GLY A 56 3.08 -9.05 2.30
C GLY A 56 3.87 -7.76 2.50
N THR A 57 3.36 -6.86 3.33
CA THR A 57 4.04 -5.61 3.69
C THR A 57 5.38 -5.88 4.38
N SER A 58 5.46 -6.85 5.31
CA SER A 58 6.73 -7.23 5.94
C SER A 58 7.77 -7.68 4.91
N VAL A 59 7.39 -8.62 4.03
CA VAL A 59 8.27 -9.08 2.93
C VAL A 59 8.69 -7.92 2.03
N PHE A 60 7.75 -7.05 1.69
CA PHE A 60 8.01 -5.89 0.85
C PHE A 60 9.07 -4.97 1.47
N LEU A 61 8.87 -4.54 2.71
CA LEU A 61 9.80 -3.66 3.39
C LEU A 61 11.19 -4.28 3.58
N GLU A 62 11.26 -5.59 3.88
CA GLU A 62 12.53 -6.32 3.97
C GLU A 62 13.29 -6.38 2.63
N VAL A 63 12.57 -6.52 1.50
CA VAL A 63 13.16 -6.50 0.16
C VAL A 63 13.61 -5.09 -0.17
N MET A 64 12.74 -4.10 0.01
CA MET A 64 13.03 -2.70 -0.33
C MET A 64 14.13 -2.07 0.53
N ALA A 65 14.35 -2.57 1.75
CA ALA A 65 15.46 -2.14 2.59
C ALA A 65 16.84 -2.48 1.99
N LYS A 66 16.90 -3.49 1.11
CA LYS A 66 18.13 -3.97 0.46
C LYS A 66 18.19 -3.65 -1.03
N HIS A 67 17.06 -3.25 -1.60
CA HIS A 67 16.96 -2.94 -3.02
C HIS A 67 17.52 -1.53 -3.30
N GLU A 68 18.43 -1.46 -4.26
CA GLU A 68 18.96 -0.18 -4.76
C GLU A 68 17.94 0.42 -5.74
N CYS A 69 17.14 1.36 -5.23
CA CYS A 69 16.24 2.13 -6.08
C CYS A 69 17.04 3.19 -6.85
N ALA A 70 16.55 3.56 -8.04
CA ALA A 70 17.07 4.71 -8.76
C ALA A 70 17.06 5.97 -7.86
N PRO A 71 18.05 6.87 -8.01
CA PRO A 71 18.09 8.11 -7.24
C PRO A 71 16.83 8.93 -7.44
N ILE A 72 16.24 9.42 -6.36
CA ILE A 72 15.06 10.29 -6.37
C ILE A 72 15.53 11.73 -6.11
N VAL A 73 15.10 12.64 -6.97
CA VAL A 73 15.45 14.07 -6.84
C VAL A 73 14.74 14.67 -5.63
N PRO A 74 15.42 15.43 -4.75
CA PRO A 74 14.78 16.17 -3.67
C PRO A 74 13.61 17.04 -4.15
N GLY A 75 12.55 17.12 -3.39
CA GLY A 75 11.31 17.81 -3.74
C GLY A 75 10.35 16.98 -4.61
N SER A 76 10.72 15.77 -5.00
CA SER A 76 9.82 14.87 -5.73
C SER A 76 8.63 14.41 -4.88
N PHE A 77 7.56 14.00 -5.57
CA PHE A 77 6.40 13.36 -4.96
C PHE A 77 6.53 11.84 -5.02
N LEU A 78 6.23 11.18 -3.90
CA LEU A 78 6.17 9.73 -3.74
C LEU A 78 4.76 9.32 -3.32
N CYS A 79 4.36 8.08 -3.56
CA CYS A 79 3.02 7.62 -3.20
C CYS A 79 3.04 6.21 -2.56
N ASP A 80 2.25 6.04 -1.50
CA ASP A 80 1.83 4.74 -0.97
C ASP A 80 0.34 4.55 -1.30
N ILE A 81 0.04 3.60 -2.19
CA ILE A 81 -1.31 3.34 -2.67
C ILE A 81 -1.95 2.24 -1.82
N GLY A 82 -3.07 2.56 -1.14
CA GLY A 82 -3.69 1.68 -0.16
C GLY A 82 -2.88 1.67 1.14
N CYS A 83 -2.62 2.84 1.71
CA CYS A 83 -1.64 3.01 2.78
C CYS A 83 -2.00 2.30 4.10
N GLY A 84 -3.27 1.97 4.33
CA GLY A 84 -3.70 1.34 5.58
C GLY A 84 -3.25 2.14 6.80
N SER A 85 -2.52 1.51 7.72
CA SER A 85 -1.94 2.17 8.90
C SER A 85 -0.67 3.00 8.60
N GLY A 86 -0.19 3.02 7.36
CA GLY A 86 0.92 3.85 6.91
C GLY A 86 2.30 3.20 6.97
N ALA A 87 2.43 1.88 7.14
CA ALA A 87 3.74 1.23 7.30
C ALA A 87 4.68 1.50 6.10
N ILE A 88 4.17 1.47 4.88
CA ILE A 88 4.92 1.78 3.66
C ILE A 88 5.18 3.29 3.57
N ALA A 89 4.15 4.12 3.77
CA ALA A 89 4.28 5.57 3.70
C ALA A 89 5.33 6.12 4.68
N LEU A 90 5.30 5.65 5.93
CA LEU A 90 6.27 6.07 6.94
C LEU A 90 7.69 5.62 6.57
N THR A 91 7.84 4.42 6.02
CA THR A 91 9.15 3.93 5.54
C THR A 91 9.68 4.78 4.38
N LEU A 92 8.80 5.13 3.42
CA LEU A 92 9.16 6.05 2.32
C LEU A 92 9.61 7.41 2.85
N ALA A 93 8.85 7.98 3.80
CA ALA A 93 9.12 9.30 4.36
C ALA A 93 10.46 9.36 5.11
N THR A 94 10.82 8.30 5.84
CA THR A 94 12.13 8.22 6.49
C THR A 94 13.27 8.00 5.51
N ARG A 95 13.03 7.25 4.43
CA ARG A 95 14.05 6.97 3.41
C ARG A 95 14.34 8.19 2.54
N TYR A 96 13.33 9.04 2.31
CA TYR A 96 13.40 10.21 1.43
C TYR A 96 12.88 11.47 2.16
N PRO A 97 13.63 11.98 3.14
CA PRO A 97 13.18 13.08 3.99
C PRO A 97 12.95 14.40 3.24
N ASP A 98 13.62 14.59 2.10
CA ASP A 98 13.50 15.77 1.24
C ASP A 98 12.39 15.65 0.18
N CYS A 99 11.61 14.56 0.21
CA CYS A 99 10.48 14.32 -0.70
C CYS A 99 9.15 14.38 0.03
N THR A 100 8.08 14.66 -0.69
CA THR A 100 6.71 14.59 -0.14
C THR A 100 6.09 13.23 -0.44
N VAL A 101 5.59 12.54 0.57
CA VAL A 101 4.94 11.23 0.45
C VAL A 101 3.43 11.38 0.55
N TYR A 102 2.70 11.02 -0.49
CA TYR A 102 1.27 10.87 -0.46
C TYR A 102 0.90 9.47 0.03
N ALA A 103 0.25 9.40 1.19
CA ALA A 103 -0.33 8.18 1.75
C ALA A 103 -1.81 8.14 1.42
N VAL A 104 -2.20 7.29 0.47
CA VAL A 104 -3.55 7.32 -0.10
C VAL A 104 -4.34 6.08 0.28
N ASP A 105 -5.55 6.27 0.80
CA ASP A 105 -6.50 5.18 1.08
C ASP A 105 -7.95 5.67 0.94
N THR A 106 -8.84 4.80 0.48
CA THR A 106 -10.29 5.09 0.44
C THR A 106 -10.91 5.03 1.84
N ASN A 107 -10.36 4.23 2.75
CA ASN A 107 -10.85 4.03 4.09
C ASN A 107 -10.47 5.21 5.01
N GLU A 108 -11.45 5.97 5.47
CA GLU A 108 -11.26 7.13 6.35
C GLU A 108 -10.54 6.77 7.67
N ARG A 109 -10.88 5.62 8.27
CA ARG A 109 -10.22 5.15 9.50
C ARG A 109 -8.74 4.84 9.26
N ALA A 110 -8.41 4.24 8.12
CA ALA A 110 -7.02 4.00 7.73
C ALA A 110 -6.26 5.31 7.61
N ARG A 111 -6.83 6.31 6.91
CA ARG A 111 -6.23 7.64 6.78
C ARG A 111 -6.02 8.32 8.15
N SER A 112 -7.01 8.27 9.05
CA SER A 112 -6.86 8.83 10.40
C SER A 112 -5.70 8.19 11.16
N ILE A 113 -5.59 6.86 11.14
CA ILE A 113 -4.52 6.13 11.82
C ILE A 113 -3.16 6.40 11.17
N CYS A 114 -3.08 6.43 9.84
CA CYS A 114 -1.85 6.77 9.13
C CYS A 114 -1.35 8.17 9.52
N LYS A 115 -2.25 9.15 9.60
CA LYS A 115 -1.95 10.51 10.05
C LYS A 115 -1.45 10.55 11.49
N GLU A 116 -2.10 9.83 12.41
CA GLU A 116 -1.64 9.72 13.81
C GLU A 116 -0.24 9.08 13.89
N ASN A 117 0.02 8.04 13.09
CA ASN A 117 1.31 7.37 13.04
C ASN A 117 2.41 8.28 12.45
N ALA A 118 2.11 9.08 11.44
CA ALA A 118 3.03 10.07 10.90
C ALA A 118 3.45 11.10 11.95
N VAL A 119 2.46 11.66 12.68
CA VAL A 119 2.71 12.60 13.78
C VAL A 119 3.55 11.97 14.90
N ARG A 120 3.20 10.75 15.31
CA ARG A 120 3.92 10.01 16.38
C ARG A 120 5.40 9.80 16.05
N ASN A 121 5.72 9.60 14.77
CA ASN A 121 7.09 9.37 14.32
C ASN A 121 7.79 10.66 13.82
N ASN A 122 7.19 11.84 14.06
CA ASN A 122 7.71 13.14 13.64
C ASN A 122 7.99 13.25 12.12
N LEU A 123 7.14 12.64 11.29
CA LEU A 123 7.25 12.65 9.83
C LEU A 123 6.33 13.73 9.24
N GLY A 124 6.86 14.94 9.09
CA GLY A 124 6.13 16.11 8.57
C GLY A 124 6.01 16.13 7.04
N ASN A 125 6.68 15.22 6.34
CA ASN A 125 6.69 15.13 4.87
C ASN A 125 5.66 14.15 4.31
N ILE A 126 4.65 13.73 5.12
CA ILE A 126 3.56 12.85 4.68
C ILE A 126 2.26 13.65 4.53
N ILE A 127 1.63 13.54 3.37
CA ILE A 127 0.27 14.01 3.10
C ILE A 127 -0.64 12.79 3.03
N VAL A 128 -1.58 12.68 3.97
CA VAL A 128 -2.58 11.61 3.99
C VAL A 128 -3.85 12.10 3.32
N ALA A 129 -4.31 11.41 2.28
CA ALA A 129 -5.42 11.84 1.43
C ALA A 129 -6.32 10.67 0.98
N SER A 130 -7.55 10.97 0.60
CA SER A 130 -8.35 10.08 -0.24
C SER A 130 -7.89 10.19 -1.70
N PRO A 131 -8.22 9.22 -2.57
CA PRO A 131 -7.86 9.29 -3.99
C PRO A 131 -8.30 10.57 -4.68
N GLU A 132 -9.49 11.08 -4.33
CA GLU A 132 -10.14 12.25 -4.92
C GLU A 132 -9.48 13.57 -4.47
N GLU A 133 -8.81 13.56 -3.32
CA GLU A 133 -8.12 14.75 -2.78
C GLU A 133 -6.74 14.95 -3.40
N VAL A 134 -6.21 13.96 -4.12
CA VAL A 134 -4.89 14.06 -4.75
C VAL A 134 -5.01 14.74 -6.12
N ASP A 135 -4.43 15.93 -6.25
CA ASP A 135 -4.44 16.69 -7.51
C ASP A 135 -4.02 15.79 -8.70
N PRO A 136 -4.84 15.68 -9.75
CA PRO A 136 -4.57 14.79 -10.90
C PRO A 136 -3.33 15.20 -11.72
N SER A 137 -2.84 16.42 -11.56
CA SER A 137 -1.62 16.88 -12.24
C SER A 137 -0.33 16.37 -11.60
N ILE A 138 -0.37 15.89 -10.35
CA ILE A 138 0.80 15.37 -9.64
C ILE A 138 1.33 14.14 -10.35
N ARG A 139 2.66 14.10 -10.54
CA ARG A 139 3.40 12.95 -11.05
C ARG A 139 4.37 12.45 -9.99
N PHE A 140 4.40 11.14 -9.80
CA PHE A 140 5.15 10.49 -8.73
C PHE A 140 6.46 9.90 -9.27
N ALA A 141 7.57 10.24 -8.65
CA ALA A 141 8.87 9.65 -8.97
C ALA A 141 8.97 8.20 -8.46
N SER A 142 8.26 7.87 -7.39
CA SER A 142 8.16 6.49 -6.91
C SER A 142 6.78 6.22 -6.31
N MET A 143 6.25 5.02 -6.58
CA MET A 143 5.02 4.52 -5.98
C MET A 143 5.29 3.16 -5.35
N TRP A 144 4.87 2.99 -4.11
CA TRP A 144 4.94 1.72 -3.40
C TRP A 144 3.53 1.27 -3.03
N SER A 145 3.27 -0.04 -3.06
CA SER A 145 1.95 -0.55 -2.67
C SER A 145 1.98 -2.03 -2.29
N ASN A 146 1.15 -2.36 -1.32
CA ASN A 146 0.59 -3.69 -1.12
C ASN A 146 -0.88 -3.65 -1.58
N PRO A 147 -1.15 -3.77 -2.87
CA PRO A 147 -2.46 -3.48 -3.42
C PRO A 147 -3.54 -4.43 -2.90
N PRO A 148 -4.80 -3.97 -2.79
CA PRO A 148 -5.91 -4.75 -2.25
C PRO A 148 -6.42 -5.80 -3.25
N ILE A 149 -5.67 -6.88 -3.47
CA ILE A 149 -5.96 -7.92 -4.49
C ILE A 149 -7.34 -8.55 -4.31
N ARG A 150 -7.89 -8.56 -3.09
CA ARG A 150 -9.19 -9.17 -2.77
C ARG A 150 -10.41 -8.37 -3.26
N ILE A 151 -10.23 -7.17 -3.78
CA ILE A 151 -11.33 -6.39 -4.39
C ILE A 151 -11.80 -6.97 -5.72
N GLY A 152 -11.09 -7.95 -6.25
CA GLY A 152 -11.37 -8.57 -7.54
C GLY A 152 -10.48 -8.01 -8.66
N LYS A 153 -10.35 -8.81 -9.72
CA LYS A 153 -9.41 -8.52 -10.82
C LYS A 153 -9.70 -7.20 -11.52
N SER A 154 -10.97 -6.94 -11.86
CA SER A 154 -11.37 -5.72 -12.59
C SER A 154 -11.05 -4.45 -11.78
N ALA A 155 -11.46 -4.40 -10.51
CA ALA A 155 -11.23 -3.26 -9.65
C ALA A 155 -9.73 -3.03 -9.36
N LEU A 156 -8.94 -4.11 -9.24
CA LEU A 156 -7.50 -4.03 -9.09
C LEU A 156 -6.83 -3.45 -10.36
N HIS A 157 -7.27 -3.89 -11.53
CA HIS A 157 -6.77 -3.37 -12.80
C HIS A 157 -7.07 -1.88 -12.95
N GLU A 158 -8.31 -1.46 -12.70
CA GLU A 158 -8.72 -0.05 -12.73
C GLU A 158 -7.90 0.82 -11.74
N LEU A 159 -7.70 0.33 -10.52
CA LEU A 159 -6.84 0.98 -9.54
C LEU A 159 -5.43 1.18 -10.10
N LEU A 160 -4.81 0.13 -10.61
CA LEU A 160 -3.43 0.19 -11.10
C LEU A 160 -3.32 1.05 -12.37
N GLU A 161 -4.23 0.98 -13.33
CA GLU A 161 -4.25 1.86 -14.50
C GLU A 161 -4.31 3.33 -14.07
N THR A 162 -5.22 3.67 -13.14
CA THR A 162 -5.38 5.03 -12.63
C THR A 162 -4.10 5.58 -12.01
N TRP A 163 -3.42 4.77 -11.19
CA TRP A 163 -2.24 5.24 -10.47
C TRP A 163 -0.96 5.14 -11.29
N LEU A 164 -0.75 4.08 -12.08
CA LEU A 164 0.44 3.96 -12.92
C LEU A 164 0.51 5.06 -13.99
N ALA A 165 -0.64 5.54 -14.49
CA ALA A 165 -0.71 6.70 -15.38
C ALA A 165 -0.19 8.01 -14.75
N ARG A 166 -0.02 8.03 -13.42
CA ARG A 166 0.51 9.17 -12.66
C ARG A 166 1.99 9.03 -12.32
N LEU A 167 2.68 8.00 -12.80
CA LEU A 167 4.13 7.94 -12.71
C LEU A 167 4.77 9.07 -13.53
N ALA A 168 5.81 9.67 -12.99
CA ALA A 168 6.69 10.56 -13.75
C ALA A 168 7.38 9.78 -14.89
N ASN A 169 8.02 10.48 -15.83
CA ASN A 169 8.66 9.85 -17.00
C ASN A 169 9.70 8.80 -16.60
N ASP A 170 10.44 9.08 -15.52
CA ASP A 170 11.47 8.19 -14.97
C ASP A 170 10.97 7.52 -13.67
N GLY A 171 9.64 7.58 -13.42
CA GLY A 171 9.04 7.07 -12.21
C GLY A 171 8.99 5.55 -12.19
N VAL A 172 9.12 4.98 -11.00
CA VAL A 172 9.11 3.53 -10.78
C VAL A 172 8.08 3.17 -9.72
N ALA A 173 7.25 2.17 -10.01
CA ALA A 173 6.36 1.60 -8.99
C ALA A 173 6.90 0.25 -8.49
N HIS A 174 6.74 0.01 -7.19
CA HIS A 174 7.06 -1.27 -6.57
C HIS A 174 5.80 -1.82 -5.89
N LEU A 175 5.44 -3.05 -6.25
CA LEU A 175 4.23 -3.70 -5.77
C LEU A 175 4.57 -5.03 -5.10
N VAL A 176 3.96 -5.32 -3.96
CA VAL A 176 4.02 -6.67 -3.38
C VAL A 176 2.72 -7.41 -3.64
N VAL A 177 2.82 -8.59 -4.21
CA VAL A 177 1.67 -9.40 -4.63
C VAL A 177 1.85 -10.85 -4.17
N ASN A 178 0.81 -11.44 -3.59
CA ASN A 178 0.83 -12.86 -3.26
C ASN A 178 0.87 -13.71 -4.54
N LYS A 179 1.82 -14.66 -4.63
CA LYS A 179 1.99 -15.55 -5.79
C LYS A 179 0.70 -16.27 -6.17
N ASN A 180 -0.03 -16.77 -5.17
CA ASN A 180 -1.25 -17.56 -5.39
C ASN A 180 -2.46 -16.70 -5.76
N LEU A 181 -2.34 -15.38 -5.70
CA LEU A 181 -3.39 -14.41 -6.06
C LEU A 181 -3.13 -13.74 -7.41
N GLY A 182 -2.32 -14.37 -8.27
CA GLY A 182 -2.15 -13.96 -9.66
C GLY A 182 -1.01 -12.97 -9.92
N ALA A 183 0.05 -12.97 -9.09
CA ALA A 183 1.18 -12.05 -9.24
C ALA A 183 1.82 -12.10 -10.64
N ASP A 184 2.03 -13.31 -11.19
CA ASP A 184 2.69 -13.46 -12.48
C ASP A 184 1.77 -12.96 -13.62
N SER A 185 0.45 -13.29 -13.58
CA SER A 185 -0.51 -12.78 -14.56
C SER A 185 -0.77 -11.28 -14.45
N LEU A 186 -0.61 -10.68 -13.27
CA LEU A 186 -0.68 -9.25 -13.08
C LEU A 186 0.53 -8.55 -13.73
N ALA A 187 1.72 -9.11 -13.57
CA ALA A 187 2.94 -8.61 -14.20
C ALA A 187 2.85 -8.64 -15.74
N ASP A 188 2.36 -9.75 -16.30
CA ASP A 188 2.14 -9.89 -17.74
C ASP A 188 1.11 -8.85 -18.23
N TRP A 189 0.02 -8.66 -17.49
CA TRP A 189 -1.01 -7.70 -17.84
C TRP A 189 -0.47 -6.26 -17.85
N MET A 190 0.27 -5.83 -16.82
CA MET A 190 0.89 -4.50 -16.78
C MET A 190 1.89 -4.30 -17.93
N SER A 191 2.71 -5.31 -18.23
CA SER A 191 3.65 -5.25 -19.34
C SER A 191 2.96 -5.07 -20.69
N ASN A 192 1.79 -5.69 -20.87
CA ASN A 192 0.97 -5.53 -22.10
C ASN A 192 0.33 -4.14 -22.23
N LEU A 193 0.29 -3.33 -21.16
CA LEU A 193 -0.22 -1.96 -21.13
C LEU A 193 0.90 -0.90 -21.22
N SER A 194 2.09 -1.26 -21.71
CA SER A 194 3.26 -0.37 -21.77
C SER A 194 3.81 0.04 -20.40
N TYR A 195 3.65 -0.85 -19.41
CA TYR A 195 4.31 -0.76 -18.12
C TYR A 195 5.25 -1.96 -17.94
N PRO A 196 6.48 -1.93 -18.48
CA PRO A 196 7.45 -2.99 -18.32
C PRO A 196 7.56 -3.39 -16.85
N THR A 197 7.31 -4.67 -16.59
CA THR A 197 7.22 -5.18 -15.22
C THR A 197 8.21 -6.31 -15.02
N SER A 198 9.10 -6.15 -14.07
CA SER A 198 10.06 -7.15 -13.66
C SER A 198 9.81 -7.63 -12.24
N ARG A 199 10.24 -8.87 -11.96
CA ARG A 199 10.18 -9.43 -10.62
C ARG A 199 11.54 -9.28 -9.96
N ILE A 200 11.66 -8.36 -8.99
CA ILE A 200 12.90 -8.12 -8.25
C ILE A 200 13.12 -9.09 -7.09
N ALA A 201 12.04 -9.69 -6.53
CA ALA A 201 12.16 -10.69 -5.48
C ALA A 201 11.00 -11.69 -5.46
N SER A 202 11.30 -12.86 -4.88
CA SER A 202 10.33 -13.90 -4.52
C SER A 202 10.63 -14.40 -3.12
N ARG A 203 9.73 -14.15 -2.16
CA ARG A 203 9.96 -14.52 -0.77
C ARG A 203 8.65 -14.84 -0.05
N ASN A 204 8.64 -15.92 0.74
CA ASN A 204 7.51 -16.30 1.61
C ASN A 204 6.15 -16.33 0.90
N GLY A 205 6.11 -16.76 -0.38
CA GLY A 205 4.88 -16.80 -1.18
C GLY A 205 4.47 -15.46 -1.80
N PHE A 206 5.28 -14.42 -1.67
CA PHE A 206 5.07 -13.13 -2.30
C PHE A 206 6.07 -12.86 -3.42
N ARG A 207 5.66 -12.05 -4.38
CA ARG A 207 6.48 -11.45 -5.42
C ARG A 207 6.59 -9.95 -5.14
N VAL A 208 7.78 -9.40 -5.26
CA VAL A 208 7.96 -7.95 -5.36
C VAL A 208 8.22 -7.63 -6.81
N LEU A 209 7.36 -6.80 -7.37
CA LEU A 209 7.39 -6.39 -8.76
C LEU A 209 7.89 -4.95 -8.84
N GLU A 210 8.74 -4.69 -9.82
CA GLU A 210 9.14 -3.35 -10.23
C GLU A 210 8.48 -3.05 -11.57
N VAL A 211 7.87 -1.88 -11.66
CA VAL A 211 7.10 -1.42 -12.82
C VAL A 211 7.65 -0.08 -13.27
N THR A 212 8.03 0.01 -14.53
CA THR A 212 8.53 1.24 -15.16
C THR A 212 7.55 1.73 -16.22
N VAL A 213 7.79 2.92 -16.75
CA VAL A 213 7.02 3.47 -17.88
C VAL A 213 7.84 3.28 -19.15
N ASP A 214 7.26 2.59 -20.15
CA ASP A 214 7.81 2.54 -21.50
C ASP A 214 7.27 3.74 -22.30
N ARG A 215 8.13 4.64 -22.71
CA ARG A 215 7.77 5.82 -23.50
C ARG A 215 8.60 5.95 -24.74
#